data_0bad5b7ce895f17d3aa97e0653834934
#
_entry.id   0bad5b7ce895f17d3aa97e0653834934
#
_cell.length_a   1.000
_cell.length_b   1.000
_cell.length_c   1.000
_cell.angle_alpha   90.00
_cell.angle_beta   90.00
_cell.angle_gamma   90.00
#
_symmetry.space_group_name_H-M   'P 1'
#
loop_
_entity.id
_entity.type
_entity.pdbx_description
1 polymer ?
#
loop_
_entity_poly.entity_id
_entity_poly.type
_entity_poly.pdbx_seq_one_letter_code
_entity_poly.pdbx_strand_id
1 'polypeptide(L)'
;AGHHAGLPDLGREGLPSSLLGRLKKRLCDYSAYEKEIEIPQITTPPIAMNPEKDPNFALSVFIRMLYSCLVDADFLDTEQFMNNGTVQRDSGENMDVLLEKLQNYIAKWLINRNDTTIDGRRSEILRNCLEMGKSSKGLFQLTVPTGGGKTVASLAFALQHAVENHMDRVIYVIPYTSIIEQNAQVFREILGSENVLENHSNVDYESSEEFKPMQLAAENWDKPVVVTTNVQFFESLYANKSSKCRKLHNIVNSVII
;
A
#
# COMPACT_ATOMS: atom_id res chain seq x y z
N ALA A 1 8.83 -9.35 22.00
CA ALA A 1 7.86 -10.01 22.88
C ALA A 1 6.54 -9.24 23.07
N GLY A 2 6.16 -8.34 22.21
CA GLY A 2 4.92 -7.59 22.32
C GLY A 2 4.19 -7.33 21.01
N HIS A 3 4.77 -7.72 19.88
CA HIS A 3 4.22 -7.42 18.55
C HIS A 3 2.84 -8.06 18.29
N HIS A 4 2.57 -9.26 18.83
CA HIS A 4 1.25 -9.90 18.70
C HIS A 4 0.13 -9.17 19.47
N ALA A 5 0.47 -8.42 20.52
CA ALA A 5 -0.52 -7.70 21.32
C ALA A 5 -0.91 -6.32 20.76
N GLY A 6 -0.39 -5.94 19.61
CA GLY A 6 -0.60 -4.64 19.00
C GLY A 6 0.24 -3.51 19.61
N LEU A 7 0.17 -2.33 19.01
CA LEU A 7 0.82 -1.12 19.52
C LEU A 7 0.11 -0.67 20.81
N PRO A 8 0.84 -0.55 21.94
CA PRO A 8 0.25 -0.10 23.18
C PRO A 8 0.18 1.42 23.25
N ASP A 9 -0.82 1.92 23.96
CA ASP A 9 -0.78 3.30 24.47
C ASP A 9 0.24 3.42 25.60
N LEU A 10 0.74 4.63 25.86
CA LEU A 10 1.67 4.89 26.95
C LEU A 10 1.11 4.37 28.28
N GLY A 11 -0.16 4.72 28.56
CA GLY A 11 -0.91 4.28 29.73
C GLY A 11 -0.27 4.68 31.06
N ARG A 12 -0.53 3.87 32.09
CA ARG A 12 0.01 4.05 33.43
C ARG A 12 0.48 2.72 34.03
N GLU A 13 1.28 2.80 35.05
CA GLU A 13 1.66 1.64 35.85
C GLU A 13 0.40 0.94 36.42
N GLY A 14 0.38 -0.38 36.39
CA GLY A 14 -0.76 -1.17 36.85
C GLY A 14 -1.77 -1.50 35.77
N LEU A 15 -1.62 -0.98 34.51
CA LEU A 15 -2.37 -1.44 33.34
C LEU A 15 -1.50 -2.40 32.51
N PRO A 16 -1.70 -3.72 32.60
CA PRO A 16 -0.82 -4.73 31.97
C PRO A 16 -0.73 -4.62 30.44
N SER A 17 -1.74 -4.05 29.80
CA SER A 17 -1.80 -3.85 28.34
C SER A 17 -1.08 -2.59 27.87
N SER A 18 -0.80 -1.62 28.78
CA SER A 18 -0.11 -0.38 28.45
C SER A 18 1.40 -0.58 28.26
N LEU A 19 2.08 0.37 27.59
CA LEU A 19 3.53 0.35 27.44
C LEU A 19 4.23 0.31 28.81
N LEU A 20 3.85 1.19 29.73
CA LEU A 20 4.44 1.23 31.08
C LEU A 20 4.20 -0.06 31.87
N GLY A 21 3.03 -0.68 31.74
CA GLY A 21 2.74 -1.97 32.35
C GLY A 21 3.55 -3.12 31.75
N ARG A 22 3.77 -3.10 30.42
CA ARG A 22 4.58 -4.12 29.73
C ARG A 22 6.07 -4.00 30.08
N LEU A 23 6.62 -2.78 30.16
CA LEU A 23 8.02 -2.54 30.52
C LEU A 23 8.37 -3.04 31.93
N LYS A 24 7.40 -3.07 32.83
CA LYS A 24 7.58 -3.57 34.20
C LYS A 24 7.32 -5.06 34.37
N LYS A 25 6.87 -5.74 33.33
CA LYS A 25 6.60 -7.18 33.38
C LYS A 25 7.92 -7.93 33.57
N ARG A 26 7.97 -8.80 34.61
CA ARG A 26 9.11 -9.71 34.76
C ARG A 26 9.09 -10.75 33.63
N LEU A 27 10.12 -10.74 32.82
CA LEU A 27 10.31 -11.70 31.74
C LEU A 27 11.21 -12.85 32.20
N CYS A 28 11.10 -14.00 31.54
CA CYS A 28 12.10 -15.06 31.66
C CYS A 28 13.44 -14.55 31.10
N ASP A 29 14.53 -15.19 31.48
CA ASP A 29 15.83 -14.93 30.86
C ASP A 29 15.78 -15.26 29.37
N TYR A 30 16.14 -14.30 28.52
CA TYR A 30 16.20 -14.42 27.08
C TYR A 30 17.55 -13.96 26.50
N SER A 31 18.58 -13.86 27.36
CA SER A 31 19.92 -13.35 26.96
C SER A 31 20.64 -14.24 25.96
N ALA A 32 20.15 -15.45 25.69
CA ALA A 32 20.77 -16.39 24.75
C ALA A 32 20.98 -15.78 23.33
N TYR A 33 20.09 -14.88 22.90
CA TYR A 33 20.18 -14.22 21.59
C TYR A 33 21.47 -13.37 21.40
N GLU A 34 22.06 -12.88 22.50
CA GLU A 34 23.30 -12.07 22.46
C GLU A 34 24.49 -12.84 21.89
N LYS A 35 24.40 -14.18 21.83
CA LYS A 35 25.41 -15.05 21.23
C LYS A 35 25.22 -15.22 19.71
N GLU A 36 24.06 -14.89 19.21
CA GLU A 36 23.66 -15.12 17.83
C GLU A 36 23.53 -13.81 17.03
N ILE A 37 23.15 -12.72 17.73
CA ILE A 37 22.83 -11.44 17.09
C ILE A 37 23.60 -10.32 17.82
N GLU A 38 24.40 -9.58 17.06
CA GLU A 38 24.98 -8.33 17.53
C GLU A 38 23.99 -7.18 17.27
N ILE A 39 23.49 -6.57 18.35
CA ILE A 39 22.58 -5.44 18.26
C ILE A 39 23.41 -4.15 18.05
N PRO A 40 23.22 -3.44 16.91
CA PRO A 40 23.91 -2.17 16.71
C PRO A 40 23.44 -1.13 17.73
N GLN A 41 24.38 -0.38 18.27
CA GLN A 41 24.06 0.74 19.18
C GLN A 41 23.47 1.90 18.38
N ILE A 42 22.14 2.01 18.38
CA ILE A 42 21.43 3.14 17.77
C ILE A 42 21.21 4.18 18.86
N THR A 43 21.95 5.28 18.82
CA THR A 43 21.86 6.37 19.81
C THR A 43 20.77 7.40 19.46
N THR A 44 20.41 7.52 18.17
CA THR A 44 19.38 8.45 17.68
C THR A 44 18.51 7.77 16.63
N PRO A 45 17.19 8.05 16.60
CA PRO A 45 16.35 7.57 15.51
C PRO A 45 16.90 8.04 14.15
N PRO A 46 16.96 7.17 13.12
CA PRO A 46 17.48 7.54 11.80
C PRO A 46 16.43 8.30 10.98
N ILE A 47 15.81 9.31 11.57
CA ILE A 47 14.82 10.18 10.95
C ILE A 47 15.22 11.65 11.11
N ALA A 48 15.04 12.43 10.06
CA ALA A 48 15.23 13.87 10.14
C ALA A 48 14.11 14.51 10.97
N MET A 49 14.45 14.97 12.17
CA MET A 49 13.53 15.72 13.02
C MET A 49 13.58 17.19 12.59
N ASN A 50 12.53 17.66 11.92
CA ASN A 50 12.41 19.09 11.63
C ASN A 50 11.77 19.79 12.85
N PRO A 51 12.47 20.77 13.49
CA PRO A 51 11.93 21.47 14.65
C PRO A 51 10.66 22.29 14.37
N GLU A 52 10.41 22.66 13.11
CA GLU A 52 9.22 23.42 12.69
C GLU A 52 7.98 22.52 12.50
N LYS A 53 8.17 21.19 12.47
CA LYS A 53 7.10 20.21 12.38
C LYS A 53 6.97 19.47 13.71
N ASP A 54 5.80 18.91 13.99
CA ASP A 54 5.58 18.14 15.21
C ASP A 54 6.50 16.90 15.26
N PRO A 55 7.56 16.91 16.07
CA PRO A 55 8.50 15.79 16.18
C PRO A 55 7.84 14.54 16.77
N ASN A 56 6.80 14.69 17.60
CA ASN A 56 6.08 13.56 18.18
C ASN A 56 5.27 12.83 17.13
N PHE A 57 4.67 13.57 16.19
CA PHE A 57 3.99 12.96 15.06
C PHE A 57 4.96 12.18 14.18
N ALA A 58 6.10 12.77 13.81
CA ALA A 58 7.12 12.10 13.01
C ALA A 58 7.63 10.82 13.68
N LEU A 59 7.90 10.88 15.00
CA LEU A 59 8.31 9.72 15.79
C LEU A 59 7.21 8.66 15.86
N SER A 60 5.96 9.05 16.03
CA SER A 60 4.83 8.10 16.07
C SER A 60 4.66 7.35 14.74
N VAL A 61 4.81 8.03 13.61
CA VAL A 61 4.79 7.41 12.28
C VAL A 61 5.97 6.45 12.12
N PHE A 62 7.17 6.86 12.51
CA PHE A 62 8.36 6.02 12.46
C PHE A 62 8.20 4.73 13.28
N ILE A 63 7.70 4.82 14.52
CA ILE A 63 7.44 3.66 15.37
C ILE A 63 6.41 2.74 14.71
N ARG A 64 5.35 3.29 14.12
CA ARG A 64 4.34 2.51 13.39
C ARG A 64 4.93 1.80 12.17
N MET A 65 5.85 2.45 11.45
CA MET A 65 6.55 1.85 10.32
C MET A 65 7.43 0.68 10.76
N LEU A 66 8.25 0.86 11.80
CA LEU A 66 9.05 -0.24 12.36
C LEU A 66 8.18 -1.40 12.83
N TYR A 67 7.08 -1.07 13.49
CA TYR A 67 6.13 -2.09 13.93
C TYR A 67 5.49 -2.83 12.76
N SER A 68 5.12 -2.13 11.70
CA SER A 68 4.57 -2.73 10.46
C SER A 68 5.54 -3.71 9.83
N CYS A 69 6.80 -3.32 9.67
CA CYS A 69 7.85 -4.18 9.14
C CYS A 69 8.09 -5.42 10.02
N LEU A 70 8.15 -5.22 11.34
CA LEU A 70 8.35 -6.32 12.29
C LEU A 70 7.21 -7.34 12.24
N VAL A 71 5.96 -6.84 12.26
CA VAL A 71 4.78 -7.71 12.22
C VAL A 71 4.69 -8.46 10.90
N ASP A 72 4.92 -7.78 9.78
CA ASP A 72 4.85 -8.45 8.48
C ASP A 72 5.97 -9.50 8.33
N ALA A 73 7.18 -9.20 8.77
CA ALA A 73 8.29 -10.17 8.78
C ALA A 73 7.96 -11.41 9.62
N ASP A 74 7.36 -11.25 10.80
CA ASP A 74 6.94 -12.35 11.68
C ASP A 74 5.86 -13.24 11.03
N PHE A 75 4.89 -12.62 10.36
CA PHE A 75 3.88 -13.35 9.61
C PHE A 75 4.47 -14.10 8.40
N LEU A 76 5.36 -13.45 7.65
CA LEU A 76 6.02 -14.06 6.49
C LEU A 76 6.92 -15.23 6.88
N ASP A 77 7.67 -15.11 7.97
CA ASP A 77 8.51 -16.18 8.51
C ASP A 77 7.67 -17.37 8.96
N THR A 78 6.57 -17.11 9.70
CA THR A 78 5.62 -18.14 10.11
C THR A 78 4.99 -18.84 8.91
N GLU A 79 4.59 -18.12 7.90
CA GLU A 79 4.03 -18.63 6.66
C GLU A 79 5.04 -19.54 5.92
N GLN A 80 6.28 -19.09 5.81
CA GLN A 80 7.36 -19.85 5.19
C GLN A 80 7.63 -21.14 5.95
N PHE A 81 7.68 -21.08 7.28
CA PHE A 81 7.86 -22.25 8.14
C PHE A 81 6.72 -23.27 7.97
N MET A 82 5.46 -22.81 8.02
CA MET A 82 4.28 -23.68 7.91
C MET A 82 4.13 -24.33 6.54
N ASN A 83 4.66 -23.72 5.48
CA ASN A 83 4.62 -24.25 4.12
C ASN A 83 5.94 -24.91 3.68
N ASN A 84 6.81 -25.31 4.60
CA ASN A 84 8.10 -25.96 4.34
C ASN A 84 8.99 -25.20 3.33
N GLY A 85 8.96 -23.87 3.39
CA GLY A 85 9.77 -23.00 2.52
C GLY A 85 9.23 -22.78 1.10
N THR A 86 8.04 -23.27 0.77
CA THR A 86 7.46 -23.23 -0.59
C THR A 86 6.32 -22.23 -0.76
N VAL A 87 6.40 -21.08 -0.12
CA VAL A 87 5.38 -20.04 -0.32
C VAL A 87 5.64 -19.29 -1.63
N GLN A 88 4.71 -19.38 -2.57
CA GLN A 88 4.73 -18.55 -3.77
C GLN A 88 3.90 -17.30 -3.52
N ARG A 89 4.59 -16.19 -3.16
CA ARG A 89 4.04 -14.86 -3.24
C ARG A 89 4.42 -14.26 -4.58
N ASP A 90 3.43 -13.77 -5.30
CA ASP A 90 3.62 -13.05 -6.53
C ASP A 90 3.40 -11.56 -6.25
N SER A 91 4.48 -10.76 -6.27
CA SER A 91 4.42 -9.31 -6.04
C SER A 91 4.00 -8.52 -7.28
N GLY A 92 3.74 -9.21 -8.41
CA GLY A 92 3.38 -8.59 -9.67
C GLY A 92 4.56 -7.97 -10.42
N GLU A 93 4.24 -7.22 -11.47
CA GLU A 93 5.22 -6.57 -12.34
C GLU A 93 5.61 -5.17 -11.82
N ASN A 94 6.73 -4.64 -12.28
CA ASN A 94 7.16 -3.29 -11.92
C ASN A 94 6.34 -2.20 -12.65
N MET A 95 6.43 -0.95 -12.18
CA MET A 95 5.66 0.17 -12.70
C MET A 95 5.94 0.48 -14.17
N ASP A 96 7.17 0.27 -14.65
CA ASP A 96 7.54 0.50 -16.06
C ASP A 96 6.77 -0.42 -16.99
N VAL A 97 6.70 -1.71 -16.65
CA VAL A 97 5.94 -2.70 -17.45
C VAL A 97 4.44 -2.39 -17.42
N LEU A 98 3.90 -2.00 -16.27
CA LEU A 98 2.49 -1.62 -16.16
C LEU A 98 2.17 -0.35 -16.97
N LEU A 99 3.07 0.63 -16.98
CA LEU A 99 2.93 1.81 -17.82
C LEU A 99 2.96 1.45 -19.30
N GLU A 100 3.85 0.54 -19.73
CA GLU A 100 3.90 0.06 -21.11
C GLU A 100 2.60 -0.66 -21.52
N LYS A 101 2.06 -1.55 -20.66
CA LYS A 101 0.76 -2.21 -20.89
C LYS A 101 -0.35 -1.19 -21.07
N LEU A 102 -0.41 -0.18 -20.20
CA LEU A 102 -1.39 0.91 -20.34
C LEU A 102 -1.20 1.68 -21.63
N GLN A 103 0.03 2.09 -21.98
CA GLN A 103 0.32 2.84 -23.21
C GLN A 103 -0.12 2.08 -24.45
N ASN A 104 0.12 0.77 -24.51
CA ASN A 104 -0.33 -0.09 -25.60
C ASN A 104 -1.87 -0.13 -25.67
N TYR A 105 -2.56 -0.22 -24.53
CA TYR A 105 -4.03 -0.23 -24.48
C TYR A 105 -4.65 1.08 -24.98
N ILE A 106 -4.08 2.24 -24.59
CA ILE A 106 -4.61 3.57 -24.91
C ILE A 106 -4.11 4.13 -26.25
N ALA A 107 -3.13 3.50 -26.89
CA ALA A 107 -2.47 4.03 -28.09
C ALA A 107 -3.44 4.50 -29.18
N LYS A 108 -4.49 3.70 -29.45
CA LYS A 108 -5.54 4.03 -30.43
C LYS A 108 -6.35 5.29 -30.08
N TRP A 109 -6.47 5.62 -28.78
CA TRP A 109 -7.21 6.81 -28.34
C TRP A 109 -6.38 8.06 -28.43
N LEU A 110 -5.07 7.96 -28.26
CA LEU A 110 -4.15 9.10 -28.32
C LEU A 110 -3.99 9.69 -29.72
N ILE A 111 -4.36 8.95 -30.76
CA ILE A 111 -4.34 9.40 -32.18
C ILE A 111 -5.44 10.43 -32.43
N ASN A 112 -6.60 10.33 -31.76
CA ASN A 112 -7.71 11.23 -31.94
C ASN A 112 -7.41 12.63 -31.40
N ARG A 113 -7.36 13.65 -32.27
CA ARG A 113 -7.10 15.06 -31.90
C ARG A 113 -8.30 15.97 -32.14
N ASN A 114 -9.46 15.39 -32.43
CA ASN A 114 -10.67 16.19 -32.68
C ASN A 114 -11.35 16.52 -31.35
N ASP A 115 -11.04 17.68 -30.77
CA ASP A 115 -11.54 18.19 -29.48
C ASP A 115 -13.04 18.56 -29.48
N THR A 116 -13.66 18.59 -30.65
CA THR A 116 -15.11 18.85 -30.75
C THR A 116 -15.97 17.64 -30.46
N THR A 117 -15.38 16.43 -30.45
CA THR A 117 -16.06 15.18 -30.13
C THR A 117 -15.81 14.76 -28.67
N ILE A 118 -16.72 13.96 -28.12
CA ILE A 118 -16.55 13.40 -26.76
C ILE A 118 -15.26 12.59 -26.67
N ASP A 119 -14.97 11.76 -27.68
CA ASP A 119 -13.77 10.92 -27.69
C ASP A 119 -12.49 11.74 -27.85
N GLY A 120 -12.53 12.82 -28.62
CA GLY A 120 -11.40 13.74 -28.71
C GLY A 120 -11.11 14.46 -27.38
N ARG A 121 -12.16 14.89 -26.67
CA ARG A 121 -12.00 15.47 -25.32
C ARG A 121 -11.46 14.46 -24.30
N ARG A 122 -11.93 13.20 -24.34
CA ARG A 122 -11.37 12.12 -23.53
C ARG A 122 -9.89 11.89 -23.82
N SER A 123 -9.51 11.92 -25.09
CA SER A 123 -8.12 11.78 -25.53
C SER A 123 -7.25 12.96 -25.07
N GLU A 124 -7.78 14.18 -25.05
CA GLU A 124 -7.11 15.36 -24.49
C GLU A 124 -6.87 15.22 -22.99
N ILE A 125 -7.91 14.84 -22.23
CA ILE A 125 -7.80 14.60 -20.79
C ILE A 125 -6.73 13.55 -20.49
N LEU A 126 -6.73 12.46 -21.25
CA LEU A 126 -5.76 11.38 -21.10
C LEU A 126 -4.32 11.85 -21.37
N ARG A 127 -4.09 12.64 -22.45
CA ARG A 127 -2.77 13.23 -22.72
C ARG A 127 -2.32 14.17 -21.59
N ASN A 128 -3.22 15.01 -21.10
CA ASN A 128 -2.92 15.93 -20.01
C ASN A 128 -2.58 15.17 -18.72
N CYS A 129 -3.26 14.05 -18.42
CA CYS A 129 -2.95 13.20 -17.28
C CYS A 129 -1.56 12.56 -17.40
N LEU A 130 -1.20 12.05 -18.59
CA LEU A 130 0.16 11.51 -18.83
C LEU A 130 1.23 12.60 -18.67
N GLU A 131 1.00 13.80 -19.20
CA GLU A 131 1.96 14.89 -19.09
C GLU A 131 2.11 15.37 -17.65
N MET A 132 1.00 15.54 -16.91
CA MET A 132 1.03 15.90 -15.48
C MET A 132 1.66 14.81 -14.62
N GLY A 133 1.59 13.55 -15.03
CA GLY A 133 2.26 12.45 -14.34
C GLY A 133 3.79 12.61 -14.27
N LYS A 134 4.40 13.37 -15.17
CA LYS A 134 5.86 13.66 -15.17
C LYS A 134 6.27 14.72 -14.15
N SER A 135 5.32 15.32 -13.46
CA SER A 135 5.61 16.34 -12.43
C SER A 135 6.25 15.70 -11.18
N SER A 136 6.93 16.52 -10.39
CA SER A 136 7.44 16.10 -9.07
C SER A 136 6.32 15.74 -8.10
N LYS A 137 6.66 14.96 -7.06
CA LYS A 137 5.71 14.56 -6.00
C LYS A 137 4.96 15.74 -5.42
N GLY A 138 3.64 15.60 -5.24
CA GLY A 138 2.79 16.66 -4.75
C GLY A 138 1.33 16.23 -4.59
N LEU A 139 0.47 17.23 -4.39
CA LEU A 139 -0.98 17.06 -4.37
C LEU A 139 -1.56 17.52 -5.70
N PHE A 140 -2.32 16.66 -6.34
CA PHE A 140 -2.94 16.91 -7.64
C PHE A 140 -4.46 16.78 -7.54
N GLN A 141 -5.17 17.49 -8.41
CA GLN A 141 -6.62 17.43 -8.50
C GLN A 141 -7.03 17.19 -9.95
N LEU A 142 -7.82 16.13 -10.18
CA LEU A 142 -8.41 15.83 -11.48
C LEU A 142 -9.90 16.19 -11.47
N THR A 143 -10.26 17.27 -12.17
CA THR A 143 -11.65 17.72 -12.31
C THR A 143 -12.16 17.41 -13.71
N VAL A 144 -12.96 16.36 -13.83
CA VAL A 144 -13.52 15.87 -15.09
C VAL A 144 -14.99 15.49 -14.89
N PRO A 145 -15.91 15.85 -15.78
CA PRO A 145 -17.32 15.47 -15.66
C PRO A 145 -17.52 13.96 -15.74
N THR A 146 -18.68 13.49 -15.31
CA THR A 146 -19.09 12.08 -15.45
C THR A 146 -19.08 11.68 -16.92
N GLY A 147 -18.56 10.50 -17.23
CA GLY A 147 -18.39 10.02 -18.60
C GLY A 147 -17.14 10.54 -19.31
N GLY A 148 -16.33 11.40 -18.68
CA GLY A 148 -15.10 11.97 -19.25
C GLY A 148 -13.87 11.05 -19.23
N GLY A 149 -14.01 9.76 -18.89
CA GLY A 149 -12.92 8.78 -18.91
C GLY A 149 -11.98 8.83 -17.70
N LYS A 150 -12.47 9.29 -16.52
CA LYS A 150 -11.68 9.45 -15.28
C LYS A 150 -10.88 8.21 -14.90
N THR A 151 -11.46 7.03 -14.98
CA THR A 151 -10.83 5.76 -14.53
C THR A 151 -9.51 5.51 -15.25
N VAL A 152 -9.51 5.57 -16.57
CA VAL A 152 -8.28 5.33 -17.37
C VAL A 152 -7.33 6.52 -17.30
N ALA A 153 -7.86 7.75 -17.28
CA ALA A 153 -7.05 8.96 -17.20
C ALA A 153 -6.31 9.08 -15.83
N SER A 154 -6.96 8.74 -14.72
CA SER A 154 -6.32 8.71 -13.41
C SER A 154 -5.28 7.59 -13.32
N LEU A 155 -5.54 6.41 -13.91
CA LEU A 155 -4.57 5.34 -13.99
C LEU A 155 -3.33 5.75 -14.81
N ALA A 156 -3.55 6.46 -15.93
CA ALA A 156 -2.46 6.96 -16.76
C ALA A 156 -1.58 7.98 -16.02
N PHE A 157 -2.21 8.91 -15.29
CA PHE A 157 -1.47 9.81 -14.38
C PHE A 157 -0.69 9.01 -13.34
N ALA A 158 -1.34 8.07 -12.64
CA ALA A 158 -0.76 7.36 -11.53
C ALA A 158 0.46 6.53 -11.93
N LEU A 159 0.37 5.74 -13.00
CA LEU A 159 1.48 4.92 -13.47
C LEU A 159 2.63 5.78 -14.03
N GLN A 160 2.32 6.84 -14.80
CA GLN A 160 3.35 7.76 -15.27
C GLN A 160 4.05 8.45 -14.09
N HIS A 161 3.29 8.87 -13.07
CA HIS A 161 3.83 9.54 -11.88
C HIS A 161 4.67 8.58 -11.03
N ALA A 162 4.24 7.32 -10.92
CA ALA A 162 4.99 6.30 -10.20
C ALA A 162 6.34 6.01 -10.87
N VAL A 163 6.37 5.86 -12.18
CA VAL A 163 7.62 5.66 -12.95
C VAL A 163 8.55 6.86 -12.81
N GLU A 164 8.05 8.08 -13.07
CA GLU A 164 8.86 9.30 -13.04
C GLU A 164 9.48 9.58 -11.66
N ASN A 165 8.76 9.27 -10.59
CA ASN A 165 9.17 9.55 -9.23
C ASN A 165 9.70 8.31 -8.47
N HIS A 166 9.96 7.20 -9.17
CA HIS A 166 10.46 5.95 -8.59
C HIS A 166 9.61 5.46 -7.41
N MET A 167 8.30 5.43 -7.63
CA MET A 167 7.33 4.94 -6.64
C MET A 167 6.99 3.48 -6.92
N ASP A 168 6.71 2.74 -5.86
CA ASP A 168 6.58 1.28 -5.92
C ASP A 168 5.16 0.82 -6.22
N ARG A 169 4.15 1.68 -5.97
CA ARG A 169 2.76 1.23 -5.92
C ARG A 169 1.77 2.34 -6.24
N VAL A 170 0.60 1.94 -6.73
CA VAL A 170 -0.58 2.80 -6.89
C VAL A 170 -1.70 2.27 -6.01
N ILE A 171 -2.27 3.11 -5.14
CA ILE A 171 -3.36 2.75 -4.23
C ILE A 171 -4.58 3.61 -4.53
N TYR A 172 -5.66 2.98 -5.00
CA TYR A 172 -6.96 3.61 -5.17
C TYR A 172 -7.80 3.46 -3.91
N VAL A 173 -8.19 4.60 -3.32
CA VAL A 173 -9.02 4.67 -2.11
C VAL A 173 -10.42 5.17 -2.48
N ILE A 174 -11.37 4.27 -2.58
CA ILE A 174 -12.70 4.53 -3.14
C ILE A 174 -13.78 4.30 -2.07
N PRO A 175 -14.75 5.22 -1.91
CA PRO A 175 -15.74 5.14 -0.82
C PRO A 175 -16.80 4.05 -1.02
N TYR A 176 -17.02 3.55 -2.24
CA TYR A 176 -18.14 2.65 -2.56
C TYR A 176 -17.63 1.35 -3.21
N THR A 177 -18.06 0.20 -2.68
CA THR A 177 -17.61 -1.13 -3.15
C THR A 177 -17.97 -1.41 -4.60
N SER A 178 -19.15 -1.02 -5.06
CA SER A 178 -19.56 -1.19 -6.48
C SER A 178 -18.65 -0.43 -7.46
N ILE A 179 -18.09 0.71 -7.06
CA ILE A 179 -17.14 1.46 -7.87
C ILE A 179 -15.75 0.81 -7.81
N ILE A 180 -15.40 0.21 -6.69
CA ILE A 180 -14.15 -0.56 -6.54
C ILE A 180 -14.15 -1.72 -7.55
N GLU A 181 -15.18 -2.54 -7.56
CA GLU A 181 -15.33 -3.69 -8.45
C GLU A 181 -15.20 -3.27 -9.93
N GLN A 182 -15.89 -2.21 -10.33
CA GLN A 182 -15.82 -1.68 -11.70
C GLN A 182 -14.40 -1.19 -12.06
N ASN A 183 -13.75 -0.45 -11.18
CA ASN A 183 -12.40 0.06 -11.45
C ASN A 183 -11.37 -1.07 -11.44
N ALA A 184 -11.46 -1.99 -10.48
CA ALA A 184 -10.59 -3.15 -10.42
C ALA A 184 -10.71 -4.02 -11.67
N GLN A 185 -11.93 -4.22 -12.19
CA GLN A 185 -12.16 -4.93 -13.45
C GLN A 185 -11.45 -4.25 -14.63
N VAL A 186 -11.63 -2.95 -14.80
CA VAL A 186 -10.96 -2.17 -15.86
C VAL A 186 -9.44 -2.27 -15.73
N PHE A 187 -8.91 -2.17 -14.50
CA PHE A 187 -7.47 -2.24 -14.28
C PHE A 187 -6.91 -3.64 -14.58
N ARG A 188 -7.62 -4.71 -14.21
CA ARG A 188 -7.26 -6.09 -14.58
C ARG A 188 -7.23 -6.32 -16.08
N GLU A 189 -8.19 -5.75 -16.81
CA GLU A 189 -8.24 -5.83 -18.29
C GLU A 189 -7.03 -5.13 -18.95
N ILE A 190 -6.53 -4.07 -18.34
CA ILE A 190 -5.41 -3.29 -18.88
C ILE A 190 -4.06 -3.87 -18.45
N LEU A 191 -3.93 -4.23 -17.17
CA LEU A 191 -2.65 -4.51 -16.52
C LEU A 191 -2.38 -6.01 -16.30
N GLY A 192 -3.43 -6.84 -16.34
CA GLY A 192 -3.37 -8.24 -15.92
C GLY A 192 -3.87 -8.44 -14.49
N SER A 193 -4.56 -9.56 -14.27
CA SER A 193 -5.18 -9.86 -12.96
C SER A 193 -4.15 -10.05 -11.85
N GLU A 194 -2.97 -10.51 -12.19
CA GLU A 194 -1.84 -10.73 -11.27
C GLU A 194 -1.31 -9.43 -10.64
N ASN A 195 -1.58 -8.28 -11.29
CA ASN A 195 -1.06 -6.97 -10.86
C ASN A 195 -2.04 -6.14 -10.04
N VAL A 196 -3.31 -6.55 -9.95
CA VAL A 196 -4.39 -5.74 -9.36
C VAL A 196 -5.03 -6.47 -8.18
N LEU A 197 -4.78 -5.96 -6.99
CA LEU A 197 -5.42 -6.42 -5.76
C LEU A 197 -6.67 -5.58 -5.48
N GLU A 198 -7.81 -6.24 -5.35
CA GLU A 198 -9.03 -5.66 -4.83
C GLU A 198 -9.18 -6.05 -3.36
N ASN A 199 -9.30 -5.10 -2.44
CA ASN A 199 -9.37 -5.39 -1.01
C ASN A 199 -10.44 -4.56 -0.29
N HIS A 200 -11.57 -5.20 -0.02
CA HIS A 200 -12.66 -4.65 0.80
C HIS A 200 -13.42 -5.77 1.52
N SER A 201 -14.36 -5.43 2.40
CA SER A 201 -15.06 -6.39 3.27
C SER A 201 -15.90 -7.44 2.55
N ASN A 202 -16.29 -7.21 1.30
CA ASN A 202 -17.16 -8.11 0.54
C ASN A 202 -16.39 -9.04 -0.41
N VAL A 203 -15.07 -8.90 -0.51
CA VAL A 203 -14.25 -9.83 -1.29
C VAL A 203 -14.03 -11.06 -0.45
N ASP A 204 -14.66 -12.15 -0.86
CA ASP A 204 -14.37 -13.48 -0.34
C ASP A 204 -13.40 -14.15 -1.34
N TYR A 205 -12.15 -14.22 -0.96
CA TYR A 205 -11.20 -15.06 -1.67
C TYR A 205 -11.48 -16.50 -1.23
N GLU A 206 -12.40 -17.18 -1.97
CA GLU A 206 -12.67 -18.59 -1.73
C GLU A 206 -11.36 -19.38 -1.59
N SER A 207 -11.36 -20.36 -0.70
CA SER A 207 -10.20 -21.16 -0.30
C SER A 207 -9.72 -22.15 -1.39
N SER A 208 -9.69 -21.69 -2.65
CA SER A 208 -9.08 -22.44 -3.73
C SER A 208 -7.59 -22.07 -3.85
N GLU A 209 -6.74 -23.01 -4.18
CA GLU A 209 -5.30 -22.81 -4.37
C GLU A 209 -4.99 -21.73 -5.43
N GLU A 210 -5.89 -21.53 -6.39
CA GLU A 210 -5.76 -20.52 -7.45
C GLU A 210 -5.82 -19.08 -6.91
N PHE A 211 -6.62 -18.82 -5.87
CA PHE A 211 -6.76 -17.47 -5.26
C PHE A 211 -5.81 -17.23 -4.08
N LYS A 212 -5.06 -18.24 -3.66
CA LYS A 212 -4.13 -18.12 -2.53
C LYS A 212 -3.12 -16.98 -2.64
N PRO A 213 -2.49 -16.70 -3.81
CA PRO A 213 -1.59 -15.54 -3.94
C PRO A 213 -2.26 -14.19 -3.70
N MET A 214 -3.51 -14.02 -4.15
CA MET A 214 -4.28 -12.80 -3.91
C MET A 214 -4.75 -12.66 -2.46
N GLN A 215 -5.14 -13.76 -1.83
CA GLN A 215 -5.46 -13.79 -0.40
C GLN A 215 -4.25 -13.36 0.43
N LEU A 216 -3.08 -13.92 0.17
CA LEU A 216 -1.84 -13.57 0.83
C LEU A 216 -1.44 -12.10 0.59
N ALA A 217 -1.61 -11.60 -0.64
CA ALA A 217 -1.36 -10.21 -0.98
C ALA A 217 -2.34 -9.25 -0.27
N ALA A 218 -3.59 -9.65 -0.03
CA ALA A 218 -4.58 -8.83 0.69
C ALA A 218 -4.21 -8.59 2.16
N GLU A 219 -3.36 -9.44 2.74
CA GLU A 219 -2.93 -9.31 4.12
C GLU A 219 -1.94 -8.17 4.34
N ASN A 220 -1.03 -7.92 3.40
CA ASN A 220 0.01 -6.89 3.50
C ASN A 220 0.02 -5.87 2.35
N TRP A 221 -0.83 -6.02 1.35
CA TRP A 221 -0.91 -5.18 0.14
C TRP A 221 0.36 -5.21 -0.73
N ASP A 222 0.99 -6.35 -0.82
CA ASP A 222 2.16 -6.54 -1.67
C ASP A 222 1.76 -6.81 -3.13
N LYS A 223 1.14 -5.79 -3.76
CA LYS A 223 0.79 -5.76 -5.18
C LYS A 223 1.00 -4.35 -5.75
N PRO A 224 1.36 -4.22 -7.02
CA PRO A 224 1.67 -2.92 -7.62
C PRO A 224 0.45 -2.00 -7.72
N VAL A 225 -0.75 -2.55 -7.89
CA VAL A 225 -1.99 -1.77 -7.90
C VAL A 225 -2.96 -2.34 -6.88
N VAL A 226 -3.35 -1.51 -5.91
CA VAL A 226 -4.32 -1.87 -4.87
C VAL A 226 -5.56 -0.99 -5.00
N VAL A 227 -6.74 -1.60 -5.02
CA VAL A 227 -8.03 -0.90 -5.03
C VAL A 227 -8.77 -1.25 -3.75
N THR A 228 -9.04 -0.26 -2.91
CA THR A 228 -9.54 -0.49 -1.56
C THR A 228 -10.55 0.58 -1.11
N THR A 229 -11.17 0.36 0.06
CA THR A 229 -12.06 1.32 0.68
C THR A 229 -11.33 2.32 1.56
N ASN A 230 -11.93 3.50 1.78
CA ASN A 230 -11.46 4.47 2.77
C ASN A 230 -11.25 3.83 4.15
N VAL A 231 -12.19 2.96 4.56
CA VAL A 231 -12.13 2.30 5.86
C VAL A 231 -10.88 1.44 5.98
N GLN A 232 -10.63 0.55 5.00
CA GLN A 232 -9.45 -0.32 5.00
C GLN A 232 -8.15 0.49 4.95
N PHE A 233 -8.12 1.57 4.17
CA PHE A 233 -6.95 2.44 4.07
C PHE A 233 -6.63 3.13 5.40
N PHE A 234 -7.61 3.81 6.00
CA PHE A 234 -7.41 4.50 7.28
C PHE A 234 -7.18 3.55 8.46
N GLU A 235 -7.82 2.38 8.47
CA GLU A 235 -7.49 1.35 9.45
C GLU A 235 -6.04 0.89 9.35
N SER A 236 -5.51 0.74 8.13
CA SER A 236 -4.10 0.36 7.93
C SER A 236 -3.14 1.44 8.44
N LEU A 237 -3.50 2.73 8.32
CA LEU A 237 -2.70 3.84 8.82
C LEU A 237 -2.73 3.98 10.35
N TYR A 238 -3.88 3.78 10.98
CA TYR A 238 -4.11 4.23 12.37
C TYR A 238 -4.47 3.11 13.35
N ALA A 239 -4.77 1.90 12.90
CA ALA A 239 -5.07 0.80 13.80
C ALA A 239 -3.87 0.43 14.69
N ASN A 240 -4.15 -0.22 15.81
CA ASN A 240 -3.15 -0.76 16.71
C ASN A 240 -3.02 -2.29 16.62
N LYS A 241 -3.97 -2.97 15.95
CA LYS A 241 -3.94 -4.42 15.76
C LYS A 241 -2.85 -4.82 14.78
N SER A 242 -2.07 -5.85 15.10
CA SER A 242 -0.98 -6.37 14.27
C SER A 242 -1.42 -6.67 12.83
N SER A 243 -2.52 -7.39 12.66
CA SER A 243 -3.07 -7.75 11.34
C SER A 243 -3.44 -6.56 10.45
N LYS A 244 -3.78 -5.41 11.02
CA LYS A 244 -4.07 -4.17 10.28
C LYS A 244 -2.80 -3.36 10.02
N CYS A 245 -1.88 -3.32 10.97
CA CYS A 245 -0.63 -2.57 10.87
C CYS A 245 0.34 -3.14 9.83
N ARG A 246 0.30 -4.46 9.53
CA ARG A 246 1.24 -5.09 8.60
C ARG A 246 1.21 -4.55 7.17
N LYS A 247 0.18 -3.79 6.80
CA LYS A 247 0.03 -3.14 5.47
C LYS A 247 0.76 -1.80 5.36
N LEU A 248 1.04 -1.14 6.49
CA LEU A 248 1.46 0.25 6.52
C LEU A 248 2.77 0.50 5.78
N HIS A 249 3.77 -0.37 5.92
CA HIS A 249 5.05 -0.20 5.24
C HIS A 249 4.92 -0.29 3.71
N ASN A 250 3.91 -1.01 3.20
CA ASN A 250 3.60 -1.10 1.77
C ASN A 250 2.76 0.08 1.24
N ILE A 251 2.29 0.99 2.10
CA ILE A 251 1.64 2.24 1.68
C ILE A 251 2.67 3.32 1.35
N VAL A 252 3.87 3.22 1.91
CA VAL A 252 4.94 4.20 1.67
C VAL A 252 5.42 4.13 0.23
N ASN A 253 5.87 5.27 -0.29
CA ASN A 253 6.33 5.43 -1.66
C ASN A 253 5.27 5.02 -2.70
N SER A 254 4.00 5.34 -2.43
CA SER A 254 2.87 5.03 -3.32
C SER A 254 2.21 6.29 -3.85
N VAL A 255 1.64 6.19 -5.05
CA VAL A 255 0.66 7.15 -5.57
C VAL A 255 -0.68 6.80 -4.97
N ILE A 256 -1.34 7.73 -4.29
CA ILE A 256 -2.65 7.52 -3.65
C ILE A 256 -3.69 8.34 -4.40
N ILE A 257 -4.78 7.71 -4.83
CA ILE A 257 -5.88 8.30 -5.58
C ILE A 257 -7.20 8.08 -4.86
#